data_a06398e75f2c68cf5fd607e02ed60e2b
#
_entry.id   a06398e75f2c68cf5fd607e02ed60e2b
#
_cell.length_a   1.000
_cell.length_b   1.000
_cell.length_c   1.000
_cell.angle_alpha   90.00
_cell.angle_beta   90.00
_cell.angle_gamma   90.00
#
_symmetry.space_group_name_H-M   'P 1'
#
loop_
_entity.id
_entity.type
_entity.pdbx_description
1 polymer ?
#
loop_
_entity_poly.entity_id
_entity_poly.type
_entity_poly.pdbx_seq_one_letter_code
_entity_poly.pdbx_strand_id
1 'polypeptide(L)'
;MKANNILVAMGVGSMLLCGSAVAAGGAGSGKVTFNGEIINAPCSVAPESVDQVVEMGQISTKELVKGGESNSKPFSIKLLNCEITPDEDAVKVTFSGAKDPVDQSLLVIGGGQAAGAGIKMTAPGTGTAIVLGEPTAAFGLVNGDNELPFSAVLKGYADQTTNPLTAGAFTAVTNFTLSYE
;
A
#
# COMPACT_ATOMS: atom_id res chain seq x y z
N MET A 1 -41.41 64.16 -59.84
CA MET A 1 -42.85 63.96 -60.07
C MET A 1 -43.34 62.85 -59.13
N LYS A 2 -44.28 63.25 -58.29
CA LYS A 2 -45.35 62.43 -57.65
C LYS A 2 -44.91 61.22 -56.83
N ALA A 3 -45.03 61.26 -55.56
CA ALA A 3 -46.24 61.29 -54.73
C ALA A 3 -46.61 59.87 -54.23
N ASN A 4 -46.64 59.81 -52.90
CA ASN A 4 -47.71 59.33 -52.01
C ASN A 4 -47.79 57.80 -51.84
N ASN A 5 -48.00 57.25 -50.73
CA ASN A 5 -48.78 57.38 -49.50
C ASN A 5 -48.37 56.35 -48.51
N ILE A 6 -48.18 56.68 -47.28
CA ILE A 6 -48.95 56.42 -46.05
C ILE A 6 -49.75 55.12 -46.10
N LEU A 7 -49.47 54.23 -45.22
CA LEU A 7 -50.48 53.62 -44.36
C LEU A 7 -49.87 52.89 -43.15
N VAL A 8 -50.39 53.35 -42.04
CA VAL A 8 -50.33 52.85 -40.68
C VAL A 8 -51.01 51.46 -40.59
N ALA A 9 -50.49 50.58 -39.86
CA ALA A 9 -51.27 49.66 -39.04
C ALA A 9 -50.42 48.81 -38.08
N MET A 10 -50.63 49.10 -36.80
CA MET A 10 -50.97 48.20 -35.69
C MET A 10 -50.14 46.96 -35.53
N GLY A 11 -49.38 47.00 -34.52
CA GLY A 11 -49.25 46.31 -33.27
C GLY A 11 -49.89 44.93 -33.16
N VAL A 12 -49.04 43.93 -32.97
CA VAL A 12 -49.40 42.75 -32.21
C VAL A 12 -48.19 42.43 -31.33
N GLY A 13 -48.39 42.65 -30.04
CA GLY A 13 -47.44 42.27 -29.01
C GLY A 13 -47.30 40.73 -28.94
N SER A 14 -46.14 40.25 -29.31
CA SER A 14 -45.76 38.88 -28.99
C SER A 14 -45.14 38.86 -27.60
N MET A 15 -45.97 38.52 -26.62
CA MET A 15 -45.48 38.10 -25.30
C MET A 15 -44.59 36.88 -25.48
N LEU A 16 -43.30 37.05 -25.38
CA LEU A 16 -42.33 35.97 -25.16
C LEU A 16 -42.57 35.44 -23.75
N LEU A 17 -43.29 34.35 -23.65
CA LEU A 17 -43.31 33.47 -22.51
C LEU A 17 -41.91 32.84 -22.40
N CYS A 18 -41.01 33.50 -21.61
CA CYS A 18 -39.82 32.85 -21.10
C CYS A 18 -40.29 31.72 -20.19
N GLY A 19 -40.48 30.53 -20.75
CA GLY A 19 -40.60 29.30 -19.99
C GLY A 19 -39.27 29.07 -19.26
N SER A 20 -39.27 29.31 -17.95
CA SER A 20 -38.19 28.89 -17.09
C SER A 20 -38.13 27.36 -17.16
N ALA A 21 -37.20 26.82 -17.95
CA ALA A 21 -36.83 25.45 -17.88
C ALA A 21 -36.27 25.22 -16.47
N VAL A 22 -37.09 24.69 -15.56
CA VAL A 22 -36.65 24.18 -14.29
C VAL A 22 -35.79 22.96 -14.68
N ALA A 23 -34.47 23.14 -14.68
CA ALA A 23 -33.55 22.03 -14.75
C ALA A 23 -33.88 21.15 -13.56
N ALA A 24 -34.51 19.99 -13.81
CA ALA A 24 -34.69 18.96 -12.82
C ALA A 24 -33.29 18.64 -12.28
N GLY A 25 -33.00 19.10 -11.06
CA GLY A 25 -31.76 18.82 -10.37
C GLY A 25 -31.59 17.30 -10.36
N GLY A 26 -30.62 16.82 -11.09
CA GLY A 26 -30.30 15.41 -11.11
C GLY A 26 -30.08 14.94 -9.67
N ALA A 27 -30.77 13.89 -9.27
CA ALA A 27 -30.70 13.32 -7.91
C ALA A 27 -29.30 12.77 -7.54
N GLY A 28 -28.26 13.22 -8.24
CA GLY A 28 -26.90 12.76 -8.06
C GLY A 28 -26.63 11.45 -8.83
N SER A 29 -25.50 11.38 -9.49
CA SER A 29 -25.01 10.17 -10.13
C SER A 29 -23.57 9.94 -9.72
N GLY A 30 -23.15 8.70 -9.60
CA GLY A 30 -21.80 8.32 -9.24
C GLY A 30 -21.37 7.08 -9.99
N LYS A 31 -20.07 6.82 -10.03
CA LYS A 31 -19.47 5.61 -10.58
C LYS A 31 -18.92 4.76 -9.43
N VAL A 32 -19.19 3.48 -9.44
CA VAL A 32 -18.54 2.49 -8.57
C VAL A 32 -17.73 1.56 -9.48
N THR A 33 -16.47 1.37 -9.14
CA THR A 33 -15.58 0.47 -9.86
C THR A 33 -15.18 -0.66 -8.92
N PHE A 34 -15.33 -1.89 -9.36
CA PHE A 34 -14.90 -3.09 -8.64
C PHE A 34 -13.66 -3.63 -9.34
N ASN A 35 -12.58 -3.83 -8.59
CA ASN A 35 -11.35 -4.45 -9.04
C ASN A 35 -11.08 -5.68 -8.17
N GLY A 36 -10.57 -6.74 -8.77
CA GLY A 36 -10.22 -7.97 -8.08
C GLY A 36 -9.46 -8.91 -8.99
N GLU A 37 -8.84 -9.92 -8.41
CA GLU A 37 -8.13 -10.98 -9.11
C GLU A 37 -8.64 -12.33 -8.60
N ILE A 38 -8.78 -13.30 -9.51
CA ILE A 38 -9.09 -14.69 -9.15
C ILE A 38 -7.78 -15.46 -9.17
N ILE A 39 -7.41 -16.02 -8.03
CA ILE A 39 -6.18 -16.80 -7.85
C ILE A 39 -6.52 -18.28 -7.60
N ASN A 40 -5.61 -19.18 -7.98
CA ASN A 40 -5.71 -20.59 -7.63
C ASN A 40 -4.87 -20.85 -6.37
N ALA A 41 -5.47 -20.66 -5.20
CA ALA A 41 -4.84 -20.82 -3.90
C ALA A 41 -5.89 -21.26 -2.87
N PRO A 42 -5.50 -21.99 -1.80
CA PRO A 42 -6.43 -22.43 -0.77
C PRO A 42 -6.97 -21.27 0.09
N CYS A 43 -6.33 -20.13 0.08
CA CYS A 43 -6.72 -18.93 0.84
C CYS A 43 -6.80 -17.69 -0.04
N SER A 44 -7.61 -16.72 0.34
CA SER A 44 -7.59 -15.35 -0.19
C SER A 44 -6.73 -14.46 0.68
N VAL A 45 -5.96 -13.54 0.09
CA VAL A 45 -5.26 -12.50 0.85
C VAL A 45 -6.25 -11.38 1.19
N ALA A 46 -6.28 -10.98 2.46
CA ALA A 46 -7.14 -9.88 2.90
C ALA A 46 -6.78 -8.58 2.15
N PRO A 47 -7.75 -7.78 1.70
CA PRO A 47 -7.48 -6.55 0.94
C PRO A 47 -6.53 -5.60 1.66
N GLU A 48 -6.62 -5.47 2.98
CA GLU A 48 -5.73 -4.66 3.80
C GLU A 48 -4.29 -5.19 3.88
N SER A 49 -4.06 -6.46 3.49
CA SER A 49 -2.73 -7.08 3.46
C SER A 49 -2.08 -7.00 2.08
N VAL A 50 -2.86 -6.74 1.01
CA VAL A 50 -2.33 -6.63 -0.36
C VAL A 50 -1.48 -5.38 -0.53
N ASP A 51 -1.91 -4.27 0.09
CA ASP A 51 -1.19 -2.98 0.08
C ASP A 51 -1.29 -2.37 1.48
N GLN A 52 -0.26 -2.57 2.30
CA GLN A 52 -0.25 -2.10 3.67
C GLN A 52 0.92 -1.16 3.95
N VAL A 53 0.70 -0.20 4.82
CA VAL A 53 1.71 0.74 5.29
C VAL A 53 2.09 0.42 6.73
N VAL A 54 3.36 0.21 6.98
CA VAL A 54 3.92 0.03 8.33
C VAL A 54 4.57 1.33 8.78
N GLU A 55 3.91 2.03 9.69
CA GLU A 55 4.38 3.31 10.21
C GLU A 55 5.53 3.10 11.20
N MET A 56 6.76 3.41 10.77
CA MET A 56 7.95 3.30 11.61
C MET A 56 8.02 4.40 12.68
N GLY A 57 7.36 5.54 12.45
CA GLY A 57 7.36 6.70 13.36
C GLY A 57 8.67 7.49 13.32
N GLN A 58 8.92 8.27 14.35
CA GLN A 58 10.15 9.03 14.51
C GLN A 58 11.17 8.21 15.30
N ILE A 59 12.34 8.00 14.71
CA ILE A 59 13.42 7.19 15.28
C ILE A 59 14.63 8.09 15.50
N SER A 60 15.17 8.06 16.72
CA SER A 60 16.36 8.83 17.07
C SER A 60 17.61 8.24 16.42
N THR A 61 18.44 9.08 15.84
CA THR A 61 19.75 8.64 15.34
C THR A 61 20.61 7.99 16.42
N LYS A 62 20.42 8.37 17.69
CA LYS A 62 21.15 7.77 18.84
C LYS A 62 20.81 6.30 19.07
N GLU A 63 19.60 5.87 18.71
CA GLU A 63 19.19 4.46 18.80
C GLU A 63 19.91 3.59 17.75
N LEU A 64 20.29 4.20 16.62
CA LEU A 64 20.85 3.50 15.45
C LEU A 64 22.39 3.49 15.42
N VAL A 65 23.04 4.09 16.43
CA VAL A 65 24.50 4.15 16.49
C VAL A 65 25.12 2.76 16.63
N LYS A 66 26.19 2.46 15.86
CA LYS A 66 26.95 1.21 15.92
C LYS A 66 26.11 -0.05 15.70
N GLY A 67 25.19 -0.01 14.74
CA GLY A 67 24.32 -1.14 14.43
C GLY A 67 23.13 -1.29 15.37
N GLY A 68 22.78 -0.24 16.11
CA GLY A 68 21.60 -0.22 16.95
C GLY A 68 20.30 -0.35 16.15
N GLU A 69 19.23 -0.78 16.81
CA GLU A 69 17.93 -1.05 16.21
C GLU A 69 16.85 -0.20 16.87
N SER A 70 15.89 0.24 16.09
CA SER A 70 14.68 0.92 16.59
C SER A 70 13.76 -0.05 17.34
N ASN A 71 12.72 0.50 17.97
CA ASN A 71 11.62 -0.33 18.47
C ASN A 71 11.00 -1.12 17.33
N SER A 72 10.67 -2.39 17.62
CA SER A 72 10.01 -3.29 16.68
C SER A 72 8.60 -2.83 16.35
N LYS A 73 8.24 -2.86 15.07
CA LYS A 73 6.90 -2.60 14.54
C LYS A 73 6.30 -3.88 14.01
N PRO A 74 5.23 -4.37 14.63
CA PRO A 74 4.53 -5.56 14.14
C PRO A 74 3.74 -5.23 12.88
N PHE A 75 3.66 -6.21 11.98
CA PHE A 75 2.74 -6.23 10.84
C PHE A 75 2.35 -7.68 10.55
N SER A 76 1.28 -7.90 9.82
CA SER A 76 0.83 -9.25 9.51
C SER A 76 0.25 -9.36 8.10
N ILE A 77 0.30 -10.55 7.54
CA ILE A 77 -0.43 -10.92 6.33
C ILE A 77 -1.61 -11.76 6.76
N LYS A 78 -2.81 -11.29 6.51
CA LYS A 78 -4.06 -11.99 6.82
C LYS A 78 -4.52 -12.78 5.61
N LEU A 79 -4.85 -14.04 5.85
CA LEU A 79 -5.41 -14.96 4.89
C LEU A 79 -6.85 -15.26 5.30
N LEU A 80 -7.78 -15.19 4.36
CA LEU A 80 -9.20 -15.35 4.61
C LEU A 80 -9.76 -16.56 3.89
N ASN A 81 -10.78 -17.17 4.49
CA ASN A 81 -11.56 -18.26 3.90
C ASN A 81 -10.69 -19.40 3.40
N CYS A 82 -9.69 -19.80 4.18
CA CYS A 82 -8.83 -20.92 3.81
C CYS A 82 -9.62 -22.24 3.82
N GLU A 83 -9.49 -23.00 2.75
CA GLU A 83 -9.95 -24.40 2.64
C GLU A 83 -8.72 -25.29 2.51
N ILE A 84 -8.29 -25.86 3.63
CA ILE A 84 -7.02 -26.58 3.74
C ILE A 84 -7.19 -28.04 3.34
N THR A 85 -6.28 -28.52 2.50
CA THR A 85 -6.13 -29.93 2.13
C THR A 85 -4.84 -30.48 2.75
N PRO A 86 -4.67 -31.81 2.85
CA PRO A 86 -3.43 -32.40 3.40
C PRO A 86 -2.16 -32.06 2.62
N ASP A 87 -2.29 -31.62 1.37
CA ASP A 87 -1.17 -31.24 0.50
C ASP A 87 -0.93 -29.72 0.48
N GLU A 88 -1.76 -28.94 1.18
CA GLU A 88 -1.72 -27.47 1.23
C GLU A 88 -2.04 -26.97 2.64
N ASP A 89 -1.45 -27.58 3.68
CA ASP A 89 -1.72 -27.27 5.08
C ASP A 89 -0.71 -26.29 5.69
N ALA A 90 0.23 -25.81 4.87
CA ALA A 90 1.21 -24.83 5.29
C ALA A 90 1.50 -23.80 4.19
N VAL A 91 2.01 -22.64 4.59
CA VAL A 91 2.40 -21.57 3.69
C VAL A 91 3.76 -20.99 4.04
N LYS A 92 4.57 -20.75 3.03
CA LYS A 92 5.82 -20.00 3.11
C LYS A 92 5.66 -18.63 2.48
N VAL A 93 6.30 -17.63 3.06
CA VAL A 93 6.28 -16.26 2.56
C VAL A 93 7.67 -15.91 2.05
N THR A 94 7.76 -15.45 0.81
CA THR A 94 8.99 -14.91 0.25
C THR A 94 8.85 -13.41 0.10
N PHE A 95 9.69 -12.65 0.80
CA PHE A 95 9.76 -11.20 0.64
C PHE A 95 10.80 -10.84 -0.41
N SER A 96 10.44 -9.97 -1.34
CA SER A 96 11.31 -9.49 -2.41
C SER A 96 11.37 -7.96 -2.42
N GLY A 97 12.58 -7.43 -2.58
CA GLY A 97 12.84 -6.00 -2.57
C GLY A 97 14.31 -5.71 -2.86
N ALA A 98 14.66 -4.43 -2.96
CA ALA A 98 16.03 -4.04 -3.14
C ALA A 98 16.84 -4.28 -1.85
N LYS A 99 17.85 -5.14 -1.93
CA LYS A 99 18.78 -5.37 -0.82
C LYS A 99 19.64 -4.13 -0.62
N ASP A 100 19.91 -3.85 0.65
CA ASP A 100 20.80 -2.74 1.00
C ASP A 100 22.23 -3.01 0.52
N PRO A 101 22.90 -2.04 -0.10
CA PRO A 101 24.25 -2.24 -0.67
C PRO A 101 25.34 -2.43 0.38
N VAL A 102 25.13 -1.97 1.63
CA VAL A 102 26.10 -2.05 2.72
C VAL A 102 25.86 -3.32 3.56
N ASP A 103 24.61 -3.62 3.88
CA ASP A 103 24.21 -4.83 4.59
C ASP A 103 23.08 -5.53 3.82
N GLN A 104 23.42 -6.53 3.01
CA GLN A 104 22.48 -7.26 2.15
C GLN A 104 21.42 -8.05 2.92
N SER A 105 21.52 -8.15 4.24
CA SER A 105 20.46 -8.70 5.09
C SER A 105 19.32 -7.71 5.35
N LEU A 106 19.47 -6.46 4.93
CA LEU A 106 18.49 -5.40 5.12
C LEU A 106 17.81 -5.05 3.81
N LEU A 107 16.57 -4.57 3.93
CA LEU A 107 15.87 -3.90 2.84
C LEU A 107 16.36 -2.45 2.77
N VAL A 108 16.71 -1.99 1.59
CA VAL A 108 17.18 -0.63 1.38
C VAL A 108 16.11 0.39 1.71
N ILE A 109 16.49 1.49 2.34
CA ILE A 109 15.67 2.68 2.51
C ILE A 109 15.96 3.69 1.41
N GLY A 110 14.97 4.47 1.02
CA GLY A 110 15.08 5.51 -0.01
C GLY A 110 13.97 6.54 0.11
N GLY A 111 13.68 7.25 -0.97
CA GLY A 111 12.57 8.19 -1.03
C GLY A 111 12.71 9.46 -0.18
N GLY A 112 13.87 9.65 0.47
CA GLY A 112 14.14 10.81 1.32
C GLY A 112 15.62 11.04 1.52
N GLN A 113 15.97 11.77 2.60
CA GLN A 113 17.35 12.14 2.91
C GLN A 113 18.00 11.22 3.98
N ALA A 114 17.22 10.33 4.59
CA ALA A 114 17.76 9.39 5.58
C ALA A 114 18.77 8.45 4.93
N ALA A 115 19.86 8.20 5.62
CA ALA A 115 20.91 7.28 5.19
C ALA A 115 21.63 6.65 6.38
N GLY A 116 22.40 5.59 6.14
CA GLY A 116 23.20 4.93 7.17
C GLY A 116 22.43 3.85 7.93
N ALA A 117 21.29 3.40 7.41
CA ALA A 117 20.44 2.38 8.01
C ALA A 117 19.64 1.62 6.93
N GLY A 118 19.05 0.49 7.30
CA GLY A 118 18.13 -0.29 6.47
C GLY A 118 17.06 -0.97 7.30
N ILE A 119 16.05 -1.54 6.67
CA ILE A 119 14.97 -2.27 7.36
C ILE A 119 15.35 -3.74 7.51
N LYS A 120 15.36 -4.22 8.74
CA LYS A 120 15.45 -5.64 9.08
C LYS A 120 14.05 -6.15 9.39
N MET A 121 13.64 -7.20 8.70
CA MET A 121 12.39 -7.90 8.99
C MET A 121 12.66 -9.21 9.71
N THR A 122 11.76 -9.63 10.58
CA THR A 122 11.86 -10.89 11.32
C THR A 122 10.54 -11.65 11.31
N ALA A 123 10.64 -12.97 11.26
CA ALA A 123 9.51 -13.87 11.46
C ALA A 123 9.24 -14.07 12.96
N PRO A 124 8.00 -14.39 13.34
CA PRO A 124 7.61 -14.56 14.74
C PRO A 124 8.25 -15.78 15.38
N GLY A 125 8.35 -15.75 16.70
CA GLY A 125 8.74 -16.87 17.54
C GLY A 125 10.22 -17.19 17.55
N THR A 126 10.92 -17.08 16.42
CA THR A 126 12.35 -17.41 16.31
C THR A 126 13.26 -16.18 16.37
N GLY A 127 12.72 -14.99 16.15
CA GLY A 127 13.52 -13.77 15.94
C GLY A 127 14.45 -13.86 14.72
N THR A 128 14.26 -14.89 13.87
CA THR A 128 15.08 -15.14 12.69
C THR A 128 14.86 -14.00 11.68
N ALA A 129 15.95 -13.41 11.24
CA ALA A 129 15.91 -12.40 10.19
C ALA A 129 15.41 -13.03 8.88
N ILE A 130 14.51 -12.34 8.22
CA ILE A 130 14.02 -12.70 6.89
C ILE A 130 15.08 -12.31 5.88
N VAL A 131 15.46 -13.27 5.04
CA VAL A 131 16.40 -13.05 3.93
C VAL A 131 15.57 -12.74 2.68
N LEU A 132 15.80 -11.58 2.09
CA LEU A 132 15.08 -11.16 0.88
C LEU A 132 15.37 -12.12 -0.28
N GLY A 133 14.30 -12.58 -0.93
CA GLY A 133 14.36 -13.55 -2.03
C GLY A 133 14.41 -15.01 -1.59
N GLU A 134 14.40 -15.30 -0.28
CA GLU A 134 14.32 -16.66 0.26
C GLU A 134 12.99 -16.88 0.98
N PRO A 135 12.40 -18.09 0.90
CA PRO A 135 11.18 -18.40 1.63
C PRO A 135 11.45 -18.45 3.15
N THR A 136 10.47 -18.03 3.92
CA THR A 136 10.46 -18.21 5.39
C THR A 136 10.31 -19.68 5.76
N ALA A 137 10.45 -20.00 7.05
CA ALA A 137 9.88 -21.23 7.58
C ALA A 137 8.37 -21.30 7.28
N ALA A 138 7.85 -22.51 7.15
CA ALA A 138 6.43 -22.72 6.89
C ALA A 138 5.57 -22.32 8.10
N PHE A 139 4.46 -21.68 7.83
CA PHE A 139 3.39 -21.40 8.78
C PHE A 139 2.30 -22.44 8.57
N GLY A 140 1.95 -23.19 9.61
CA GLY A 140 0.79 -24.12 9.55
C GLY A 140 -0.50 -23.32 9.42
N LEU A 141 -1.40 -23.79 8.56
CA LEU A 141 -2.69 -23.19 8.29
C LEU A 141 -3.83 -24.00 8.93
N VAL A 142 -4.93 -23.32 9.20
CA VAL A 142 -6.19 -23.92 9.63
C VAL A 142 -7.32 -23.45 8.71
N ASN A 143 -8.40 -24.22 8.63
CA ASN A 143 -9.59 -23.79 7.90
C ASN A 143 -10.14 -22.48 8.45
N GLY A 144 -10.57 -21.59 7.56
CA GLY A 144 -11.04 -20.25 7.90
C GLY A 144 -9.94 -19.20 7.82
N ASP A 145 -9.91 -18.27 8.76
CA ASP A 145 -9.00 -17.14 8.72
C ASP A 145 -7.68 -17.45 9.43
N ASN A 146 -6.58 -17.05 8.83
CA ASN A 146 -5.22 -17.19 9.35
C ASN A 146 -4.52 -15.84 9.37
N GLU A 147 -3.57 -15.68 10.29
CA GLU A 147 -2.74 -14.48 10.39
C GLU A 147 -1.27 -14.89 10.45
N LEU A 148 -0.47 -14.34 9.54
CA LEU A 148 0.97 -14.56 9.47
C LEU A 148 1.67 -13.33 10.05
N PRO A 149 2.11 -13.36 11.32
CA PRO A 149 2.70 -12.21 11.98
C PRO A 149 4.17 -12.05 11.61
N PHE A 150 4.60 -10.80 11.49
CA PHE A 150 5.98 -10.38 11.24
C PHE A 150 6.31 -9.14 12.05
N SER A 151 7.57 -8.76 12.04
CA SER A 151 7.98 -7.48 12.59
C SER A 151 9.11 -6.85 11.79
N ALA A 152 9.21 -5.53 11.87
CA ALA A 152 10.25 -4.75 11.23
C ALA A 152 10.92 -3.80 12.22
N VAL A 153 12.21 -3.60 12.08
CA VAL A 153 13.00 -2.59 12.80
C VAL A 153 13.84 -1.82 11.79
N LEU A 154 14.10 -0.56 12.07
CA LEU A 154 15.16 0.18 11.38
C LEU A 154 16.48 -0.13 12.09
N LYS A 155 17.46 -0.61 11.35
CA LYS A 155 18.78 -0.97 11.86
C LYS A 155 19.85 -0.07 11.26
N GLY A 156 20.62 0.59 12.09
CA GLY A 156 21.79 1.36 11.67
C GLY A 156 22.92 0.46 11.20
N TYR A 157 23.77 0.96 10.32
CA TYR A 157 24.98 0.21 9.96
C TYR A 157 25.97 0.16 11.10
N ALA A 158 26.74 -0.93 11.18
CA ALA A 158 27.77 -1.09 12.18
C ALA A 158 28.93 -0.12 11.96
N ASP A 159 29.35 0.06 10.69
CA ASP A 159 30.34 1.06 10.29
C ASP A 159 29.67 2.34 9.79
N GLN A 160 29.66 3.33 10.64
CA GLN A 160 29.11 4.67 10.38
C GLN A 160 30.22 5.70 10.05
N THR A 161 31.46 5.25 9.94
CA THR A 161 32.56 6.12 9.52
C THR A 161 32.52 6.34 8.01
N THR A 162 32.33 5.24 7.26
CA THR A 162 32.17 5.25 5.81
C THR A 162 30.74 5.48 5.37
N ASN A 163 29.76 5.08 6.19
CA ASN A 163 28.34 5.19 5.91
C ASN A 163 27.60 5.95 7.03
N PRO A 164 27.78 7.29 7.09
CA PRO A 164 27.27 8.08 8.21
C PRO A 164 25.76 8.07 8.27
N LEU A 165 25.27 8.06 9.51
CA LEU A 165 23.84 8.19 9.78
C LEU A 165 23.38 9.62 9.44
N THR A 166 22.39 9.72 8.58
CA THR A 166 21.80 10.99 8.18
C THR A 166 20.32 11.00 8.55
N ALA A 167 19.90 12.04 9.27
CA ALA A 167 18.50 12.24 9.61
C ALA A 167 17.69 12.68 8.38
N GLY A 168 16.46 12.20 8.29
CA GLY A 168 15.57 12.55 7.19
C GLY A 168 14.39 11.60 7.10
N ALA A 169 13.48 11.85 6.17
CA ALA A 169 12.43 10.92 5.81
C ALA A 169 13.01 9.74 5.02
N PHE A 170 12.35 8.61 5.10
CA PHE A 170 12.65 7.43 4.29
C PHE A 170 11.39 6.66 3.95
N THR A 171 11.48 5.86 2.90
CA THR A 171 10.50 4.86 2.51
C THR A 171 11.26 3.58 2.15
N ALA A 172 10.70 2.43 2.44
CA ALA A 172 11.19 1.14 1.99
C ALA A 172 10.02 0.34 1.45
N VAL A 173 10.20 -0.36 0.35
CA VAL A 173 9.12 -1.16 -0.27
C VAL A 173 9.61 -2.58 -0.46
N THR A 174 8.82 -3.53 0.00
CA THR A 174 9.01 -4.96 -0.26
C THR A 174 7.69 -5.54 -0.76
N ASN A 175 7.78 -6.50 -1.67
CA ASN A 175 6.64 -7.31 -2.08
C ASN A 175 6.74 -8.67 -1.41
N PHE A 176 5.62 -9.36 -1.27
CA PHE A 176 5.60 -10.73 -0.79
C PHE A 176 4.93 -11.66 -1.78
N THR A 177 5.32 -12.92 -1.74
CA THR A 177 4.70 -14.01 -2.49
C THR A 177 4.43 -15.16 -1.54
N LEU A 178 3.29 -15.81 -1.67
CA LEU A 178 2.89 -16.97 -0.89
C LEU A 178 3.14 -18.25 -1.71
N SER A 179 3.64 -19.28 -1.04
CA SER A 179 3.80 -20.61 -1.61
C SER A 179 3.22 -21.63 -0.64
N TYR A 180 2.20 -22.35 -1.05
CA TYR A 180 1.51 -23.35 -0.27
C TYR A 180 2.15 -24.72 -0.46
N GLU A 181 2.19 -25.50 0.57
CA GLU A 181 2.73 -26.88 0.62
C GLU A 181 1.95 -27.75 1.58
#